data_9aea86a37fc65d20c7c48428765c8ec0
#
_entry.id   9aea86a37fc65d20c7c48428765c8ec0
#
_cell.length_a   1.000
_cell.length_b   1.000
_cell.length_c   1.000
_cell.angle_alpha   90.00
_cell.angle_beta   90.00
_cell.angle_gamma   90.00
#
_symmetry.space_group_name_H-M   'P 1'
#
loop_
_entity.id
_entity.type
_entity.pdbx_description
1 polymer ?
#
loop_
_entity_poly.entity_id
_entity_poly.type
_entity_poly.pdbx_seq_one_letter_code
_entity_poly.pdbx_strand_id
1 'polypeptide(L)'
;MQMTLIKSCLFRSSFWLRLAALFSLLLLGGCADNWGWYVVSPATETGRQNLAFLIDGLYYTMALSVTAISISICLGLIVALPGLSARRTPKTINRVFVELVRAIPILVLILWVYYGLPQVAGISISVFWAGVLALAISDSAFQAEIFRAGIQSIDRGQYEAAQSISLNYRNTMRYVILPQAIKRILPALGNQLVYMLKMSSLVSVIGMQELTRRANELVVTEYRPLEIYTVL
;
A
#
# COMPACT_ATOMS: atom_id res chain seq x y z
N MET A 1 -25.53 11.72 39.26
CA MET A 1 -25.01 13.07 38.95
C MET A 1 -23.52 13.27 39.31
N GLN A 2 -22.92 12.53 40.24
CA GLN A 2 -21.48 12.65 40.60
C GLN A 2 -20.51 11.95 39.58
N MET A 3 -20.95 10.92 38.86
CA MET A 3 -20.09 10.12 37.99
C MET A 3 -19.77 10.81 36.64
N THR A 4 -20.60 11.76 36.22
CA THR A 4 -20.40 12.55 35.01
C THR A 4 -19.37 13.69 35.19
N LEU A 5 -19.27 14.24 36.38
CA LEU A 5 -18.31 15.30 36.69
C LEU A 5 -16.86 14.78 36.78
N ILE A 6 -16.68 13.54 37.28
CA ILE A 6 -15.33 12.92 37.38
C ILE A 6 -14.77 12.59 35.97
N LYS A 7 -15.62 12.10 35.04
CA LYS A 7 -15.22 11.83 33.67
C LYS A 7 -14.84 13.08 32.87
N SER A 8 -15.53 14.20 33.09
CA SER A 8 -15.20 15.47 32.42
C SER A 8 -13.90 16.09 32.95
N CYS A 9 -13.59 15.90 34.23
CA CYS A 9 -12.37 16.39 34.83
C CYS A 9 -11.13 15.59 34.38
N LEU A 10 -11.24 14.27 34.27
CA LEU A 10 -10.18 13.37 33.75
C LEU A 10 -9.93 13.58 32.25
N PHE A 11 -10.95 13.83 31.46
CA PHE A 11 -10.79 14.11 30.02
C PHE A 11 -10.13 15.47 29.78
N ARG A 12 -10.43 16.46 30.62
CA ARG A 12 -9.85 17.80 30.56
C ARG A 12 -8.37 17.81 30.99
N SER A 13 -7.99 17.02 32.00
CA SER A 13 -6.60 16.91 32.45
C SER A 13 -5.73 16.18 31.41
N SER A 14 -6.26 15.15 30.73
CA SER A 14 -5.52 14.44 29.68
C SER A 14 -5.29 15.30 28.44
N PHE A 15 -6.19 16.22 28.12
CA PHE A 15 -6.02 17.17 27.03
C PHE A 15 -4.87 18.15 27.28
N TRP A 16 -4.83 18.73 28.48
CA TRP A 16 -3.75 19.66 28.87
C TRP A 16 -2.38 18.98 28.99
N LEU A 17 -2.35 17.72 29.46
CA LEU A 17 -1.13 16.91 29.48
C LEU A 17 -0.61 16.60 28.07
N ARG A 18 -1.48 16.32 27.13
CA ARG A 18 -1.10 16.12 25.71
C ARG A 18 -0.63 17.42 25.07
N LEU A 19 -1.29 18.53 25.37
CA LEU A 19 -0.87 19.85 24.89
C LEU A 19 0.49 20.26 25.49
N ALA A 20 0.73 20.01 26.78
CA ALA A 20 1.99 20.24 27.44
C ALA A 20 3.10 19.34 26.89
N ALA A 21 2.80 18.07 26.59
CA ALA A 21 3.74 17.15 25.96
C ALA A 21 4.07 17.57 24.51
N LEU A 22 3.09 18.05 23.74
CA LEU A 22 3.32 18.62 22.41
C LEU A 22 4.15 19.89 22.48
N PHE A 23 3.87 20.75 23.46
CA PHE A 23 4.63 21.99 23.67
C PHE A 23 6.06 21.74 24.16
N SER A 24 6.28 20.74 25.02
CA SER A 24 7.62 20.32 25.44
C SER A 24 8.43 19.71 24.31
N LEU A 25 7.79 18.94 23.39
CA LEU A 25 8.42 18.46 22.17
C LEU A 25 8.83 19.60 21.23
N LEU A 26 8.02 20.65 21.11
CA LEU A 26 8.35 21.87 20.35
C LEU A 26 9.52 22.65 21.00
N LEU A 27 9.62 22.67 22.33
CA LEU A 27 10.73 23.32 23.05
C LEU A 27 12.05 22.54 22.95
N LEU A 28 12.00 21.21 22.86
CA LEU A 28 13.20 20.38 22.63
C LEU A 28 13.80 20.60 21.24
N GLY A 29 13.02 21.09 20.28
CA GLY A 29 13.51 21.48 18.95
C GLY A 29 14.40 22.73 18.93
N GLY A 30 14.47 23.49 20.03
CA GLY A 30 15.24 24.75 20.11
C GLY A 30 16.73 24.62 20.34
N CYS A 31 17.26 23.40 20.49
CA CYS A 31 18.69 23.17 20.76
C CYS A 31 19.54 22.85 19.52
N ALA A 32 18.98 22.94 18.32
CA ALA A 32 19.74 22.75 17.10
C ALA A 32 20.23 24.10 16.58
N ASP A 33 21.51 24.39 16.79
CA ASP A 33 22.15 25.67 16.43
C ASP A 33 22.14 26.00 14.93
N ASN A 34 21.74 25.03 14.05
CA ASN A 34 21.57 25.23 12.60
C ASN A 34 20.56 24.26 11.99
N TRP A 35 19.31 24.70 11.87
CA TRP A 35 18.31 24.02 11.05
C TRP A 35 18.67 24.15 9.57
N GLY A 36 18.87 23.03 8.89
CA GLY A 36 19.28 22.96 7.48
C GLY A 36 18.13 23.00 6.49
N TRP A 37 17.00 23.64 6.82
CA TRP A 37 15.81 23.70 5.92
C TRP A 37 16.10 24.34 4.57
N TYR A 38 17.22 25.06 4.39
CA TYR A 38 17.65 25.59 3.10
C TYR A 38 17.85 24.49 2.06
N VAL A 39 18.15 23.25 2.49
CA VAL A 39 18.38 22.08 1.62
C VAL A 39 17.10 21.66 0.88
N VAL A 40 15.94 21.93 1.46
CA VAL A 40 14.62 21.56 0.89
C VAL A 40 13.71 22.80 0.70
N SER A 41 14.24 24.01 0.89
CA SER A 41 13.47 25.23 0.71
C SER A 41 13.40 25.64 -0.76
N PRO A 42 12.20 25.90 -1.33
CA PRO A 42 12.07 26.39 -2.69
C PRO A 42 12.64 27.80 -2.90
N ALA A 43 12.96 28.51 -1.81
CA ALA A 43 13.53 29.86 -1.87
C ALA A 43 15.04 29.85 -2.17
N THR A 44 15.73 28.73 -1.93
CA THR A 44 17.17 28.58 -2.17
C THR A 44 17.43 27.83 -3.47
N GLU A 45 18.57 28.08 -4.12
CA GLU A 45 18.95 27.37 -5.34
C GLU A 45 19.15 25.88 -5.08
N THR A 46 19.92 25.54 -4.02
CA THR A 46 20.13 24.14 -3.59
C THR A 46 18.81 23.43 -3.30
N GLY A 47 17.90 24.08 -2.55
CA GLY A 47 16.61 23.49 -2.22
C GLY A 47 15.74 23.24 -3.45
N ARG A 48 15.75 24.11 -4.45
CA ARG A 48 15.03 23.88 -5.73
C ARG A 48 15.59 22.69 -6.48
N GLN A 49 16.91 22.55 -6.57
CA GLN A 49 17.55 21.42 -7.23
C GLN A 49 17.24 20.11 -6.51
N ASN A 50 17.35 20.09 -5.19
CA ASN A 50 17.04 18.93 -4.38
C ASN A 50 15.55 18.54 -4.46
N LEU A 51 14.62 19.52 -4.45
CA LEU A 51 13.20 19.25 -4.65
C LEU A 51 12.92 18.70 -6.05
N ALA A 52 13.53 19.24 -7.09
CA ALA A 52 13.38 18.70 -8.46
C ALA A 52 13.89 17.25 -8.53
N PHE A 53 14.99 16.94 -7.86
CA PHE A 53 15.54 15.60 -7.76
C PHE A 53 14.60 14.64 -7.03
N LEU A 54 13.95 15.07 -5.95
CA LEU A 54 12.93 14.29 -5.24
C LEU A 54 11.65 14.09 -6.08
N ILE A 55 11.20 15.12 -6.79
CA ILE A 55 10.03 15.03 -7.68
C ILE A 55 10.25 14.01 -8.80
N ASP A 56 11.46 13.94 -9.36
CA ASP A 56 11.80 12.89 -10.32
C ASP A 56 11.71 11.49 -9.68
N GLY A 57 12.20 11.32 -8.45
CA GLY A 57 12.01 10.09 -7.68
C GLY A 57 10.54 9.76 -7.42
N LEU A 58 9.72 10.77 -7.12
CA LEU A 58 8.26 10.60 -6.95
C LEU A 58 7.59 10.10 -8.23
N TYR A 59 8.01 10.60 -9.40
CA TYR A 59 7.51 10.09 -10.67
C TYR A 59 7.75 8.58 -10.82
N TYR A 60 8.95 8.09 -10.50
CA TYR A 60 9.24 6.65 -10.53
C TYR A 60 8.46 5.86 -9.50
N THR A 61 8.27 6.40 -8.29
CA THR A 61 7.41 5.80 -7.26
C THR A 61 5.97 5.61 -7.77
N MET A 62 5.41 6.65 -8.37
CA MET A 62 4.06 6.62 -8.94
C MET A 62 3.95 5.64 -10.11
N ALA A 63 4.89 5.70 -11.06
CA ALA A 63 4.93 4.80 -12.22
C ALA A 63 5.02 3.33 -11.79
N LEU A 64 5.92 3.02 -10.86
CA LEU A 64 6.09 1.68 -10.29
C LEU A 64 4.81 1.19 -9.61
N SER A 65 4.25 2.01 -8.72
CA SER A 65 3.08 1.63 -7.92
C SER A 65 1.82 1.47 -8.76
N VAL A 66 1.55 2.40 -9.70
CA VAL A 66 0.38 2.34 -10.56
C VAL A 66 0.48 1.13 -11.52
N THR A 67 1.65 0.86 -12.06
CA THR A 67 1.86 -0.31 -12.92
C THR A 67 1.70 -1.61 -12.14
N ALA A 68 2.31 -1.70 -10.95
CA ALA A 68 2.23 -2.89 -10.11
C ALA A 68 0.79 -3.18 -9.65
N ILE A 69 0.05 -2.16 -9.18
CA ILE A 69 -1.33 -2.36 -8.73
C ILE A 69 -2.28 -2.70 -9.88
N SER A 70 -2.06 -2.16 -11.08
CA SER A 70 -2.88 -2.49 -12.24
C SER A 70 -2.73 -3.97 -12.61
N ILE A 71 -1.50 -4.47 -12.63
CA ILE A 71 -1.22 -5.89 -12.85
C ILE A 71 -1.76 -6.76 -11.70
N SER A 72 -1.56 -6.32 -10.47
CA SER A 72 -2.05 -7.00 -9.27
C SER A 72 -3.57 -7.16 -9.25
N ILE A 73 -4.33 -6.14 -9.63
CA ILE A 73 -5.80 -6.20 -9.75
C ILE A 73 -6.20 -7.27 -10.75
N CYS A 74 -5.58 -7.31 -11.93
CA CYS A 74 -5.86 -8.32 -12.94
C CYS A 74 -5.52 -9.73 -12.45
N LEU A 75 -4.32 -9.92 -11.88
CA LEU A 75 -3.90 -11.20 -11.31
C LEU A 75 -4.79 -11.61 -10.14
N GLY A 76 -5.09 -10.69 -9.23
CA GLY A 76 -5.93 -10.93 -8.07
C GLY A 76 -7.36 -11.35 -8.45
N LEU A 77 -7.92 -10.75 -9.52
CA LEU A 77 -9.22 -11.17 -10.03
C LEU A 77 -9.18 -12.62 -10.56
N ILE A 78 -8.15 -12.98 -11.33
CA ILE A 78 -7.95 -14.35 -11.83
C ILE A 78 -7.80 -15.32 -10.65
N VAL A 79 -6.98 -14.97 -9.67
CA VAL A 79 -6.74 -15.78 -8.46
C VAL A 79 -8.00 -15.88 -7.60
N ALA A 80 -8.87 -14.88 -7.54
CA ALA A 80 -10.10 -14.92 -6.75
C ALA A 80 -11.14 -15.92 -7.30
N LEU A 81 -11.18 -16.17 -8.61
CA LEU A 81 -12.21 -17.00 -9.25
C LEU A 81 -12.31 -18.42 -8.67
N PRO A 82 -11.21 -19.20 -8.52
CA PRO A 82 -11.29 -20.50 -7.89
C PRO A 82 -11.76 -20.45 -6.43
N GLY A 83 -11.45 -19.36 -5.71
CA GLY A 83 -11.88 -19.13 -4.33
C GLY A 83 -13.37 -18.93 -4.15
N LEU A 84 -14.08 -18.49 -5.22
CA LEU A 84 -15.54 -18.33 -5.27
C LEU A 84 -16.27 -19.62 -5.68
N SER A 85 -15.54 -20.66 -6.07
CA SER A 85 -16.13 -21.93 -6.49
C SER A 85 -16.89 -22.63 -5.36
N ALA A 86 -18.01 -23.28 -5.69
CA ALA A 86 -18.70 -24.17 -4.77
C ALA A 86 -17.94 -25.50 -4.52
N ARG A 87 -17.03 -25.87 -5.42
CA ARG A 87 -16.24 -27.10 -5.30
C ARG A 87 -15.10 -26.92 -4.30
N ARG A 88 -14.88 -27.93 -3.44
CA ARG A 88 -13.86 -27.88 -2.38
C ARG A 88 -12.43 -27.79 -2.94
N THR A 89 -12.10 -28.60 -3.96
CA THR A 89 -10.75 -28.68 -4.53
C THR A 89 -10.22 -27.32 -5.05
N PRO A 90 -10.88 -26.60 -5.98
CA PRO A 90 -10.36 -25.31 -6.44
C PRO A 90 -10.30 -24.27 -5.32
N LYS A 91 -11.23 -24.30 -4.38
CA LYS A 91 -11.23 -23.42 -3.21
C LYS A 91 -10.03 -23.66 -2.30
N THR A 92 -9.66 -24.94 -2.07
CA THR A 92 -8.49 -25.29 -1.24
C THR A 92 -7.18 -24.91 -1.94
N ILE A 93 -7.04 -25.19 -3.24
CA ILE A 93 -5.86 -24.81 -4.03
C ILE A 93 -5.66 -23.30 -3.97
N ASN A 94 -6.73 -22.52 -4.18
CA ASN A 94 -6.70 -21.07 -4.10
C ASN A 94 -6.25 -20.59 -2.71
N ARG A 95 -6.82 -21.16 -1.63
CA ARG A 95 -6.44 -20.80 -0.26
C ARG A 95 -4.95 -21.06 -0.01
N VAL A 96 -4.46 -22.23 -0.34
CA VAL A 96 -3.05 -22.60 -0.16
C VAL A 96 -2.14 -21.64 -0.94
N PHE A 97 -2.47 -21.34 -2.20
CA PHE A 97 -1.72 -20.38 -3.01
C PHE A 97 -1.67 -19.00 -2.36
N VAL A 98 -2.82 -18.46 -1.97
CA VAL A 98 -2.92 -17.13 -1.33
C VAL A 98 -2.15 -17.11 -0.02
N GLU A 99 -2.26 -18.13 0.83
CA GLU A 99 -1.54 -18.23 2.10
C GLU A 99 -0.02 -18.32 1.88
N LEU A 100 0.44 -19.10 0.90
CA LEU A 100 1.87 -19.20 0.58
C LEU A 100 2.43 -17.86 0.09
N VAL A 101 1.77 -17.20 -0.86
CA VAL A 101 2.25 -15.92 -1.40
C VAL A 101 2.29 -14.85 -0.30
N ARG A 102 1.28 -14.81 0.57
CA ARG A 102 1.23 -13.86 1.70
C ARG A 102 2.24 -14.14 2.81
N ALA A 103 2.72 -15.37 2.92
CA ALA A 103 3.75 -15.75 3.89
C ALA A 103 5.16 -15.30 3.47
N ILE A 104 5.37 -15.00 2.19
CA ILE A 104 6.68 -14.57 1.69
C ILE A 104 6.90 -13.10 2.04
N PRO A 105 7.98 -12.74 2.79
CA PRO A 105 8.33 -11.34 3.01
C PRO A 105 8.59 -10.64 1.67
N ILE A 106 7.93 -9.51 1.44
CA ILE A 106 7.99 -8.80 0.15
C ILE A 106 9.41 -8.44 -0.27
N LEU A 107 10.26 -8.05 0.68
CA LEU A 107 11.68 -7.73 0.41
C LEU A 107 12.43 -8.96 -0.14
N VAL A 108 12.17 -10.13 0.42
CA VAL A 108 12.77 -11.40 -0.04
C VAL A 108 12.30 -11.71 -1.46
N LEU A 109 11.02 -11.49 -1.75
CA LEU A 109 10.47 -11.69 -3.10
C LEU A 109 11.10 -10.73 -4.11
N ILE A 110 11.30 -9.45 -3.77
CA ILE A 110 11.97 -8.47 -4.63
C ILE A 110 13.40 -8.92 -4.95
N LEU A 111 14.15 -9.33 -3.94
CA LEU A 111 15.53 -9.81 -4.11
C LEU A 111 15.56 -11.10 -4.94
N TRP A 112 14.63 -12.02 -4.72
CA TRP A 112 14.56 -13.26 -5.47
C TRP A 112 14.22 -13.05 -6.94
N VAL A 113 13.24 -12.17 -7.24
CA VAL A 113 12.87 -11.84 -8.62
C VAL A 113 14.02 -11.17 -9.35
N TYR A 114 14.77 -10.29 -8.68
CA TYR A 114 15.85 -9.55 -9.34
C TYR A 114 17.15 -10.37 -9.48
N TYR A 115 17.56 -11.09 -8.43
CA TYR A 115 18.82 -11.85 -8.43
C TYR A 115 18.64 -13.34 -8.71
N GLY A 116 17.55 -13.94 -8.23
CA GLY A 116 17.31 -15.37 -8.34
C GLY A 116 16.77 -15.78 -9.70
N LEU A 117 15.84 -15.03 -10.27
CA LEU A 117 15.23 -15.37 -11.55
C LEU A 117 16.23 -15.48 -12.72
N PRO A 118 17.24 -14.60 -12.86
CA PRO A 118 18.29 -14.75 -13.84
C PRO A 118 19.10 -16.04 -13.67
N GLN A 119 19.38 -16.43 -12.43
CA GLN A 119 20.18 -17.64 -12.14
C GLN A 119 19.42 -18.93 -12.46
N VAL A 120 18.11 -18.95 -12.18
CA VAL A 120 17.28 -20.17 -12.32
C VAL A 120 16.74 -20.31 -13.74
N ALA A 121 16.27 -19.20 -14.33
CA ALA A 121 15.57 -19.20 -15.62
C ALA A 121 16.39 -18.57 -16.78
N GLY A 122 17.57 -17.99 -16.51
CA GLY A 122 18.34 -17.27 -17.52
C GLY A 122 17.70 -15.96 -18.00
N ILE A 123 16.66 -15.47 -17.31
CA ILE A 123 15.87 -14.29 -17.69
C ILE A 123 16.34 -13.09 -16.87
N SER A 124 17.06 -12.17 -17.49
CA SER A 124 17.41 -10.87 -16.89
C SER A 124 16.32 -9.84 -17.19
N ILE A 125 15.86 -9.18 -16.14
CA ILE A 125 14.85 -8.11 -16.23
C ILE A 125 15.39 -6.83 -15.60
N SER A 126 14.92 -5.67 -16.09
CA SER A 126 15.31 -4.40 -15.51
C SER A 126 14.81 -4.25 -14.09
N VAL A 127 15.49 -3.40 -13.30
CA VAL A 127 15.11 -3.07 -11.91
C VAL A 127 13.64 -2.68 -11.78
N PHE A 128 13.16 -1.85 -12.72
CA PHE A 128 11.75 -1.43 -12.75
C PHE A 128 10.79 -2.63 -12.86
N TRP A 129 11.00 -3.50 -13.85
CA TRP A 129 10.12 -4.66 -14.05
C TRP A 129 10.27 -5.72 -12.97
N ALA A 130 11.47 -5.86 -12.38
CA ALA A 130 11.64 -6.73 -11.21
C ALA A 130 10.82 -6.25 -10.02
N GLY A 131 10.85 -4.94 -9.74
CA GLY A 131 10.02 -4.32 -8.73
C GLY A 131 8.53 -4.47 -9.02
N VAL A 132 8.08 -4.15 -10.24
CA VAL A 132 6.69 -4.30 -10.67
C VAL A 132 6.19 -5.73 -10.47
N LEU A 133 6.96 -6.73 -10.94
CA LEU A 133 6.54 -8.14 -10.86
C LEU A 133 6.49 -8.62 -9.41
N ALA A 134 7.51 -8.33 -8.60
CA ALA A 134 7.53 -8.74 -7.21
C ALA A 134 6.38 -8.12 -6.41
N LEU A 135 6.16 -6.82 -6.57
CA LEU A 135 5.05 -6.12 -5.94
C LEU A 135 3.69 -6.65 -6.41
N ALA A 136 3.51 -6.81 -7.72
CA ALA A 136 2.24 -7.29 -8.30
C ALA A 136 1.91 -8.72 -7.88
N ILE A 137 2.88 -9.62 -7.86
CA ILE A 137 2.68 -11.01 -7.40
C ILE A 137 2.29 -11.03 -5.92
N SER A 138 3.05 -10.34 -5.07
CA SER A 138 2.76 -10.26 -3.64
C SER A 138 1.37 -9.69 -3.37
N ASP A 139 1.03 -8.58 -4.02
CA ASP A 139 -0.25 -7.88 -3.82
C ASP A 139 -1.44 -8.65 -4.41
N SER A 140 -1.25 -9.44 -5.48
CA SER A 140 -2.32 -10.20 -6.12
C SER A 140 -3.05 -11.14 -5.16
N ALA A 141 -2.35 -11.69 -4.17
CA ALA A 141 -2.94 -12.53 -3.14
C ALA A 141 -3.85 -11.74 -2.18
N PHE A 142 -3.48 -10.49 -1.87
CA PHE A 142 -4.34 -9.58 -1.09
C PHE A 142 -5.54 -9.11 -1.91
N GLN A 143 -5.34 -8.77 -3.19
CA GLN A 143 -6.41 -8.40 -4.11
C GLN A 143 -7.44 -9.54 -4.28
N ALA A 144 -6.97 -10.77 -4.42
CA ALA A 144 -7.84 -11.94 -4.51
C ALA A 144 -8.76 -12.08 -3.30
N GLU A 145 -8.22 -11.83 -2.10
CA GLU A 145 -8.99 -11.89 -0.86
C GLU A 145 -9.98 -10.71 -0.75
N ILE A 146 -9.61 -9.51 -1.19
CA ILE A 146 -10.50 -8.34 -1.26
C ILE A 146 -11.69 -8.64 -2.19
N PHE A 147 -11.44 -9.17 -3.38
CA PHE A 147 -12.51 -9.54 -4.31
C PHE A 147 -13.42 -10.63 -3.75
N ARG A 148 -12.82 -11.68 -3.18
CA ARG A 148 -13.57 -12.78 -2.56
C ARG A 148 -14.44 -12.28 -1.41
N ALA A 149 -13.88 -11.52 -0.49
CA ALA A 149 -14.57 -10.98 0.67
C ALA A 149 -15.69 -10.00 0.26
N GLY A 150 -15.43 -9.13 -0.71
CA GLY A 150 -16.41 -8.19 -1.22
C GLY A 150 -17.64 -8.86 -1.81
N ILE A 151 -17.45 -9.92 -2.63
CA ILE A 151 -18.56 -10.68 -3.22
C ILE A 151 -19.30 -11.46 -2.13
N GLN A 152 -18.59 -12.12 -1.23
CA GLN A 152 -19.18 -12.92 -0.15
C GLN A 152 -19.87 -12.08 0.93
N SER A 153 -19.58 -10.79 1.02
CA SER A 153 -20.21 -9.87 1.97
C SER A 153 -21.66 -9.51 1.60
N ILE A 154 -22.10 -9.81 0.35
CA ILE A 154 -23.45 -9.48 -0.07
C ILE A 154 -24.44 -10.44 0.61
N ASP A 155 -25.51 -9.86 1.13
CA ASP A 155 -26.52 -10.58 1.89
C ASP A 155 -27.17 -11.70 1.04
N ARG A 156 -27.44 -12.85 1.66
CA ARG A 156 -28.10 -13.99 1.02
C ARG A 156 -29.48 -13.64 0.49
N GLY A 157 -30.20 -12.75 1.18
CA GLY A 157 -31.50 -12.26 0.73
C GLY A 157 -31.48 -11.64 -0.67
N GLN A 158 -30.34 -11.06 -1.10
CA GLN A 158 -30.17 -10.54 -2.45
C GLN A 158 -30.15 -11.66 -3.50
N TYR A 159 -29.55 -12.80 -3.18
CA TYR A 159 -29.56 -13.98 -4.03
C TYR A 159 -30.95 -14.61 -4.08
N GLU A 160 -31.63 -14.74 -2.94
CA GLU A 160 -32.94 -15.30 -2.80
C GLU A 160 -34.01 -14.44 -3.53
N ALA A 161 -33.94 -13.12 -3.35
CA ALA A 161 -34.82 -12.18 -4.06
C ALA A 161 -34.62 -12.25 -5.58
N ALA A 162 -33.41 -12.37 -6.07
CA ALA A 162 -33.11 -12.51 -7.48
C ALA A 162 -33.68 -13.85 -8.05
N GLN A 163 -33.59 -14.92 -7.27
CA GLN A 163 -34.18 -16.23 -7.65
C GLN A 163 -35.71 -16.19 -7.68
N SER A 164 -36.35 -15.47 -6.76
CA SER A 164 -37.80 -15.33 -6.71
C SER A 164 -38.40 -14.69 -7.97
N ILE A 165 -37.64 -13.86 -8.68
CA ILE A 165 -38.01 -13.28 -9.99
C ILE A 165 -37.41 -14.07 -11.16
N SER A 166 -37.03 -15.33 -10.93
CA SER A 166 -36.50 -16.27 -11.93
C SER A 166 -35.21 -15.80 -12.64
N LEU A 167 -34.39 -14.96 -12.00
CA LEU A 167 -33.09 -14.63 -12.55
C LEU A 167 -32.13 -15.84 -12.49
N ASN A 168 -31.50 -16.15 -13.61
CA ASN A 168 -30.44 -17.15 -13.64
C ASN A 168 -29.18 -16.62 -12.93
N TYR A 169 -28.29 -17.52 -12.55
CA TYR A 169 -27.05 -17.17 -11.81
C TYR A 169 -26.24 -16.06 -12.48
N ARG A 170 -26.06 -16.10 -13.80
CA ARG A 170 -25.28 -15.10 -14.55
C ARG A 170 -25.91 -13.71 -14.44
N ASN A 171 -27.22 -13.61 -14.58
CA ASN A 171 -27.94 -12.34 -14.47
C ASN A 171 -27.98 -11.84 -13.03
N THR A 172 -28.17 -12.73 -12.05
CA THR A 172 -28.08 -12.42 -10.63
C THR A 172 -26.70 -11.80 -10.30
N MET A 173 -25.61 -12.45 -10.73
CA MET A 173 -24.27 -11.90 -10.53
C MET A 173 -24.08 -10.54 -11.20
N ARG A 174 -24.48 -10.42 -12.48
CA ARG A 174 -24.23 -9.21 -13.28
C ARG A 174 -25.04 -8.00 -12.81
N TYR A 175 -26.31 -8.19 -12.50
CA TYR A 175 -27.25 -7.08 -12.26
C TYR A 175 -27.52 -6.81 -10.78
N VAL A 176 -27.32 -7.79 -9.90
CA VAL A 176 -27.63 -7.66 -8.47
C VAL A 176 -26.38 -7.68 -7.61
N ILE A 177 -25.55 -8.71 -7.74
CA ILE A 177 -24.43 -8.94 -6.80
C ILE A 177 -23.21 -8.07 -7.12
N LEU A 178 -22.69 -8.13 -8.36
CA LEU A 178 -21.46 -7.41 -8.73
C LEU A 178 -21.56 -5.88 -8.54
N PRO A 179 -22.67 -5.18 -8.90
CA PRO A 179 -22.76 -3.75 -8.66
C PRO A 179 -22.70 -3.38 -7.18
N GLN A 180 -23.26 -4.21 -6.31
CA GLN A 180 -23.18 -4.02 -4.86
C GLN A 180 -21.79 -4.38 -4.32
N ALA A 181 -21.20 -5.49 -4.78
CA ALA A 181 -19.88 -5.93 -4.38
C ALA A 181 -18.80 -4.90 -4.75
N ILE A 182 -18.84 -4.33 -5.95
CA ILE A 182 -17.90 -3.28 -6.40
C ILE A 182 -17.89 -2.09 -5.41
N LYS A 183 -19.07 -1.62 -4.99
CA LYS A 183 -19.15 -0.50 -4.02
C LYS A 183 -18.47 -0.83 -2.69
N ARG A 184 -18.50 -2.11 -2.25
CA ARG A 184 -17.83 -2.57 -1.03
C ARG A 184 -16.34 -2.81 -1.22
N ILE A 185 -15.92 -3.19 -2.42
CA ILE A 185 -14.52 -3.47 -2.79
C ILE A 185 -13.73 -2.17 -2.96
N LEU A 186 -14.30 -1.13 -3.57
CA LEU A 186 -13.61 0.12 -3.90
C LEU A 186 -12.83 0.76 -2.74
N PRO A 187 -13.37 0.89 -1.51
CA PRO A 187 -12.59 1.45 -0.41
C PRO A 187 -11.37 0.60 -0.05
N ALA A 188 -11.48 -0.73 -0.11
CA ALA A 188 -10.38 -1.64 0.16
C ALA A 188 -9.28 -1.54 -0.92
N LEU A 189 -9.67 -1.38 -2.20
CA LEU A 189 -8.72 -1.12 -3.30
C LEU A 189 -8.00 0.22 -3.11
N GLY A 190 -8.69 1.26 -2.65
CA GLY A 190 -8.07 2.54 -2.32
C GLY A 190 -7.00 2.41 -1.23
N ASN A 191 -7.30 1.68 -0.16
CA ASN A 191 -6.33 1.37 0.89
C ASN A 191 -5.13 0.58 0.36
N GLN A 192 -5.37 -0.35 -0.57
CA GLN A 192 -4.30 -1.16 -1.16
C GLN A 192 -3.40 -0.34 -2.07
N LEU A 193 -3.93 0.69 -2.77
CA LEU A 193 -3.12 1.65 -3.52
C LEU A 193 -2.15 2.39 -2.60
N VAL A 194 -2.64 2.91 -1.47
CA VAL A 194 -1.78 3.59 -0.48
C VAL A 194 -0.74 2.63 0.10
N TYR A 195 -1.11 1.37 0.35
CA TYR A 195 -0.17 0.34 0.79
C TYR A 195 0.93 0.09 -0.25
N MET A 196 0.55 -0.02 -1.53
CA MET A 196 1.49 -0.23 -2.64
C MET A 196 2.50 0.91 -2.77
N LEU A 197 2.04 2.17 -2.63
CA LEU A 197 2.92 3.34 -2.61
C LEU A 197 3.99 3.24 -1.51
N LYS A 198 3.61 2.78 -0.32
CA LYS A 198 4.57 2.59 0.78
C LYS A 198 5.53 1.43 0.50
N MET A 199 5.04 0.32 -0.05
CA MET A 199 5.87 -0.86 -0.35
C MET A 199 6.83 -0.63 -1.51
N SER A 200 6.56 0.33 -2.41
CA SER A 200 7.47 0.68 -3.50
C SER A 200 8.84 1.14 -3.00
N SER A 201 8.93 1.70 -1.80
CA SER A 201 10.18 2.11 -1.17
C SER A 201 11.17 0.94 -0.96
N LEU A 202 10.68 -0.30 -0.80
CA LEU A 202 11.53 -1.48 -0.67
C LEU A 202 12.28 -1.82 -1.97
N VAL A 203 11.81 -1.35 -3.12
CA VAL A 203 12.46 -1.59 -4.42
C VAL A 203 13.77 -0.77 -4.55
N SER A 204 13.96 0.23 -3.70
CA SER A 204 15.23 0.97 -3.57
C SER A 204 16.43 0.06 -3.31
N VAL A 205 16.22 -1.07 -2.62
CA VAL A 205 17.28 -2.03 -2.25
C VAL A 205 17.93 -2.67 -3.48
N ILE A 206 17.20 -2.86 -4.56
CA ILE A 206 17.73 -3.37 -5.84
C ILE A 206 18.20 -2.25 -6.79
N GLY A 207 18.30 -0.99 -6.28
CA GLY A 207 18.83 0.15 -7.03
C GLY A 207 17.79 0.97 -7.81
N MET A 208 16.48 0.78 -7.57
CA MET A 208 15.43 1.60 -8.18
C MET A 208 15.55 3.05 -7.69
N GLN A 209 15.60 4.00 -8.63
CA GLN A 209 15.72 5.44 -8.37
C GLN A 209 14.35 6.07 -8.01
N GLU A 210 13.63 5.43 -7.08
CA GLU A 210 12.37 5.92 -6.55
C GLU A 210 12.61 6.97 -5.43
N LEU A 211 11.54 7.54 -4.90
CA LEU A 211 11.60 8.68 -3.98
C LEU A 211 12.50 8.43 -2.75
N THR A 212 12.40 7.25 -2.10
CA THR A 212 13.21 6.90 -0.93
C THR A 212 14.71 6.76 -1.28
N ARG A 213 15.02 6.18 -2.43
CA ARG A 213 16.40 6.07 -2.92
C ARG A 213 17.01 7.46 -3.16
N ARG A 214 16.27 8.33 -3.82
CA ARG A 214 16.68 9.71 -4.08
C ARG A 214 16.89 10.49 -2.78
N ALA A 215 15.99 10.33 -1.81
CA ALA A 215 16.16 10.94 -0.49
C ALA A 215 17.42 10.43 0.23
N ASN A 216 17.69 9.12 0.18
CA ASN A 216 18.90 8.55 0.77
C ASN A 216 20.17 9.11 0.13
N GLU A 217 20.18 9.33 -1.18
CA GLU A 217 21.30 9.95 -1.90
C GLU A 217 21.53 11.40 -1.46
N LEU A 218 20.44 12.17 -1.30
CA LEU A 218 20.52 13.54 -0.76
C LEU A 218 20.98 13.56 0.69
N VAL A 219 20.54 12.62 1.52
CA VAL A 219 21.02 12.53 2.92
C VAL A 219 22.52 12.31 2.98
N VAL A 220 23.08 11.51 2.09
CA VAL A 220 24.52 11.25 2.02
C VAL A 220 25.30 12.46 1.51
N THR A 221 24.74 13.24 0.57
CA THR A 221 25.39 14.43 0.01
C THR A 221 25.30 15.65 0.90
N GLU A 222 24.13 15.91 1.47
CA GLU A 222 23.83 17.13 2.23
C GLU A 222 24.06 16.98 3.73
N TYR A 223 24.18 15.74 4.24
CA TYR A 223 24.31 15.42 5.68
C TYR A 223 23.16 16.00 6.54
N ARG A 224 21.92 16.08 5.97
CA ARG A 224 20.70 16.64 6.59
C ARG A 224 19.53 15.65 6.58
N PRO A 225 19.64 14.54 7.34
CA PRO A 225 18.63 13.48 7.30
C PRO A 225 17.26 13.93 7.82
N LEU A 226 17.23 14.79 8.85
CA LEU A 226 15.98 15.23 9.46
C LEU A 226 15.12 16.01 8.46
N GLU A 227 15.72 17.02 7.82
CA GLU A 227 15.03 17.91 6.89
C GLU A 227 14.56 17.15 5.65
N ILE A 228 15.43 16.30 5.10
CA ILE A 228 15.12 15.53 3.87
C ILE A 228 14.04 14.50 4.13
N TYR A 229 14.13 13.70 5.21
CA TYR A 229 13.09 12.70 5.50
C TYR A 229 11.77 13.29 6.00
N THR A 230 11.76 14.53 6.46
CA THR A 230 10.52 15.20 6.88
C THR A 230 9.65 15.61 5.69
N VAL A 231 10.25 15.88 4.53
CA VAL A 231 9.52 16.24 3.29
C VAL A 231 9.23 15.04 2.38
N LEU A 232 9.70 13.86 2.74
CA LEU A 232 9.48 12.61 2.04
C LEU A 232 8.10 12.03 2.34
#